data_e4ca1a22eadb7892cd094869ae269c4d
#
_entry.id   e4ca1a22eadb7892cd094869ae269c4d
#
_cell.length_a   1.000
_cell.length_b   1.000
_cell.length_c   1.000
_cell.angle_alpha   90.00
_cell.angle_beta   90.00
_cell.angle_gamma   90.00
#
_symmetry.space_group_name_H-M   'P 1'
#
loop_
_entity.id
_entity.type
_entity.pdbx_description
1 polymer ?
#
loop_
_entity_poly.entity_id
_entity_poly.type
_entity_poly.pdbx_seq_one_letter_code
_entity_poly.pdbx_strand_id
1 'polypeptide(L)'
;MPSTEYSILANKLTKRFGDFTAVDEITFDVLPGEIFGFLGANGAGKSTAIRMLTGLLKPTSGYAEVAGYDVRKETELIKRNIGYMSQKFSLYDYLSVEENIFLYGRIYGLSRRIIQSRMERLLEELNFYDQRKLRVGSLPLGWKQKLAFSVAIFHRPKIVFLDEPTGGVDPVARRRFWELIYNAAAEGITVFVTTHYMDCLLYTSPSPRD
;
A
#
# COMPACT_ATOMS: atom_id res chain seq x y z
N MET A 1 -13.97 7.81 -20.57
CA MET A 1 -12.55 7.45 -20.47
C MET A 1 -12.14 7.78 -19.07
N PRO A 2 -11.38 6.94 -18.33
CA PRO A 2 -10.92 7.32 -17.00
C PRO A 2 -10.07 8.58 -17.11
N SER A 3 -10.29 9.54 -16.19
CA SER A 3 -9.47 10.74 -16.12
C SER A 3 -8.05 10.31 -15.73
N THR A 4 -7.09 10.48 -16.63
CA THR A 4 -5.69 10.06 -16.42
C THR A 4 -4.89 11.08 -15.60
N GLU A 5 -5.52 12.11 -15.08
CA GLU A 5 -4.88 13.22 -14.40
C GLU A 5 -4.49 12.87 -12.96
N TYR A 6 -5.33 12.11 -12.25
CA TYR A 6 -5.09 11.73 -10.85
C TYR A 6 -5.04 10.21 -10.68
N SER A 7 -4.15 9.76 -9.80
CA SER A 7 -4.13 8.37 -9.34
C SER A 7 -5.27 8.09 -8.36
N ILE A 8 -5.56 9.05 -7.48
CA ILE A 8 -6.68 9.00 -6.54
C ILE A 8 -7.37 10.35 -6.58
N LEU A 9 -8.69 10.33 -6.65
CA LEU A 9 -9.55 11.50 -6.49
C LEU A 9 -10.63 11.18 -5.45
N ALA A 10 -10.76 11.99 -4.43
CA ALA A 10 -11.82 11.90 -3.43
C ALA A 10 -12.52 13.25 -3.29
N ASN A 11 -13.86 13.25 -3.30
CA ASN A 11 -14.67 14.45 -3.15
C ASN A 11 -15.79 14.18 -2.14
N LYS A 12 -15.74 14.88 -0.99
CA LYS A 12 -16.68 14.77 0.13
C LYS A 12 -16.97 13.33 0.53
N LEU A 13 -15.91 12.48 0.49
CA LEU A 13 -16.02 11.06 0.78
C LEU A 13 -16.36 10.86 2.25
N THR A 14 -17.48 10.19 2.52
CA THR A 14 -18.02 10.04 3.88
C THR A 14 -18.35 8.60 4.19
N LYS A 15 -18.09 8.18 5.44
CA LYS A 15 -18.54 6.89 5.97
C LYS A 15 -19.18 7.04 7.34
N ARG A 16 -20.43 6.58 7.43
CA ARG A 16 -21.20 6.47 8.67
C ARG A 16 -21.52 5.03 9.00
N PHE A 17 -21.51 4.71 10.28
CA PHE A 17 -21.96 3.44 10.84
C PHE A 17 -23.04 3.76 11.88
N GLY A 18 -24.33 3.66 11.49
CA GLY A 18 -25.42 4.21 12.28
C GLY A 18 -25.21 5.71 12.55
N ASP A 19 -25.20 6.10 13.80
CA ASP A 19 -25.02 7.51 14.22
C ASP A 19 -23.52 7.92 14.27
N PHE A 20 -22.59 6.96 14.19
CA PHE A 20 -21.15 7.25 14.23
C PHE A 20 -20.61 7.60 12.85
N THR A 21 -20.01 8.78 12.69
CA THR A 21 -19.31 9.19 11.47
C THR A 21 -17.82 8.88 11.61
N ALA A 22 -17.37 7.85 10.89
CA ALA A 22 -15.97 7.41 10.91
C ALA A 22 -15.07 8.23 9.98
N VAL A 23 -15.60 8.71 8.86
CA VAL A 23 -14.93 9.60 7.90
C VAL A 23 -15.95 10.64 7.47
N ASP A 24 -15.60 11.93 7.58
CA ASP A 24 -16.50 13.03 7.30
C ASP A 24 -15.98 13.93 6.18
N GLU A 25 -16.66 13.94 5.05
CA GLU A 25 -16.48 14.79 3.88
C GLU A 25 -15.03 15.04 3.43
N ILE A 26 -14.15 14.03 3.47
CA ILE A 26 -12.76 14.19 3.03
C ILE A 26 -12.68 14.46 1.53
N THR A 27 -11.88 15.48 1.16
CA THR A 27 -11.64 15.87 -0.24
C THR A 27 -10.15 16.04 -0.45
N PHE A 28 -9.59 15.31 -1.42
CA PHE A 28 -8.18 15.38 -1.82
C PHE A 28 -7.97 14.70 -3.18
N ASP A 29 -6.84 14.99 -3.79
CA ASP A 29 -6.35 14.36 -5.00
C ASP A 29 -4.89 13.94 -4.84
N VAL A 30 -4.47 12.92 -5.58
CA VAL A 30 -3.10 12.37 -5.58
C VAL A 30 -2.66 12.17 -7.02
N LEU A 31 -1.51 12.74 -7.37
CA LEU A 31 -0.92 12.63 -8.70
C LEU A 31 -0.23 11.27 -8.93
N PRO A 32 -0.07 10.82 -10.18
CA PRO A 32 0.71 9.64 -10.50
C PRO A 32 2.17 9.74 -10.00
N GLY A 33 2.66 8.69 -9.33
CA GLY A 33 4.03 8.64 -8.78
C GLY A 33 4.23 9.44 -7.49
N GLU A 34 3.20 10.08 -6.96
CA GLU A 34 3.25 10.85 -5.71
C GLU A 34 3.28 9.92 -4.48
N ILE A 35 3.99 10.36 -3.44
CA ILE A 35 3.88 9.78 -2.09
C ILE A 35 2.95 10.67 -1.28
N PHE A 36 1.74 10.21 -1.06
CA PHE A 36 0.71 10.93 -0.31
C PHE A 36 0.59 10.40 1.11
N GLY A 37 0.89 11.25 2.09
CA GLY A 37 0.79 10.95 3.50
C GLY A 37 -0.56 11.32 4.09
N PHE A 38 -1.38 10.34 4.46
CA PHE A 38 -2.66 10.56 5.12
C PHE A 38 -2.48 10.49 6.65
N LEU A 39 -2.32 11.66 7.24
CA LEU A 39 -2.00 11.84 8.66
C LEU A 39 -3.25 11.87 9.55
N GLY A 40 -3.12 11.39 10.77
CA GLY A 40 -4.18 11.50 11.77
C GLY A 40 -3.92 10.64 13.01
N ALA A 41 -4.56 10.99 14.11
CA ALA A 41 -4.50 10.21 15.34
C ALA A 41 -5.07 8.78 15.16
N ASN A 42 -4.77 7.90 16.11
CA ASN A 42 -5.41 6.58 16.14
C ASN A 42 -6.91 6.75 16.33
N GLY A 43 -7.70 5.99 15.57
CA GLY A 43 -9.16 6.12 15.57
C GLY A 43 -9.72 7.25 14.68
N ALA A 44 -8.90 8.06 14.02
CA ALA A 44 -9.34 9.15 13.13
C ALA A 44 -9.91 8.69 11.77
N GLY A 45 -10.24 7.39 11.60
CA GLY A 45 -10.86 6.90 10.38
C GLY A 45 -9.90 6.57 9.23
N LYS A 46 -8.57 6.61 9.42
CA LYS A 46 -7.57 6.36 8.37
C LYS A 46 -7.76 5.01 7.67
N SER A 47 -7.83 3.92 8.43
CA SER A 47 -8.06 2.58 7.86
C SER A 47 -9.45 2.46 7.21
N THR A 48 -10.45 3.22 7.70
CA THR A 48 -11.78 3.28 7.07
C THR A 48 -11.70 3.97 5.70
N ALA A 49 -10.94 5.07 5.59
CA ALA A 49 -10.71 5.76 4.33
C ALA A 49 -10.00 4.83 3.32
N ILE A 50 -8.91 4.14 3.73
CA ILE A 50 -8.24 3.16 2.86
C ILE A 50 -9.21 2.07 2.39
N ARG A 51 -10.03 1.51 3.28
CA ARG A 51 -11.01 0.47 2.90
C ARG A 51 -12.04 0.97 1.90
N MET A 52 -12.44 2.25 1.96
CA MET A 52 -13.31 2.85 0.94
C MET A 52 -12.59 2.99 -0.40
N LEU A 53 -11.36 3.52 -0.41
CA LEU A 53 -10.56 3.72 -1.61
C LEU A 53 -10.17 2.39 -2.30
N THR A 54 -9.91 1.34 -1.51
CA THR A 54 -9.59 0.01 -2.05
C THR A 54 -10.82 -0.81 -2.47
N GLY A 55 -12.04 -0.25 -2.33
CA GLY A 55 -13.29 -0.94 -2.67
C GLY A 55 -13.71 -2.05 -1.70
N LEU A 56 -13.07 -2.14 -0.53
CA LEU A 56 -13.44 -3.10 0.52
C LEU A 56 -14.65 -2.64 1.34
N LEU A 57 -14.96 -1.33 1.32
CA LEU A 57 -16.05 -0.74 2.07
C LEU A 57 -16.75 0.32 1.20
N LYS A 58 -18.07 0.20 1.04
CA LYS A 58 -18.83 1.21 0.30
C LYS A 58 -18.94 2.51 1.09
N PRO A 59 -18.65 3.68 0.49
CA PRO A 59 -18.94 4.99 1.07
C PRO A 59 -20.44 5.16 1.34
N THR A 60 -20.78 5.94 2.37
CA THR A 60 -22.17 6.37 2.64
C THR A 60 -22.56 7.46 1.67
N SER A 61 -21.69 8.47 1.47
CA SER A 61 -21.89 9.57 0.53
C SER A 61 -20.55 10.03 -0.06
N GLY A 62 -20.58 11.01 -0.94
CA GLY A 62 -19.40 11.51 -1.65
C GLY A 62 -19.00 10.61 -2.82
N TYR A 63 -17.86 10.89 -3.40
CA TYR A 63 -17.35 10.24 -4.60
C TYR A 63 -15.84 9.99 -4.46
N ALA A 64 -15.36 8.88 -5.05
CA ALA A 64 -13.93 8.68 -5.22
C ALA A 64 -13.65 7.80 -6.44
N GLU A 65 -12.51 8.08 -7.09
CA GLU A 65 -11.88 7.27 -8.12
C GLU A 65 -10.49 6.83 -7.67
N VAL A 66 -10.12 5.61 -8.02
CA VAL A 66 -8.79 5.05 -7.77
C VAL A 66 -8.31 4.37 -9.04
N ALA A 67 -7.14 4.74 -9.53
CA ALA A 67 -6.59 4.31 -10.82
C ALA A 67 -7.53 4.59 -12.02
N GLY A 68 -8.43 5.59 -11.91
CA GLY A 68 -9.44 5.95 -12.89
C GLY A 68 -10.73 5.13 -12.80
N TYR A 69 -10.96 4.39 -11.71
CA TYR A 69 -12.14 3.55 -11.50
C TYR A 69 -12.96 4.01 -10.29
N ASP A 70 -14.29 4.04 -10.44
CA ASP A 70 -15.23 4.40 -9.37
C ASP A 70 -15.24 3.36 -8.24
N VAL A 71 -14.98 3.79 -7.01
CA VAL A 71 -14.90 2.92 -5.82
C VAL A 71 -16.22 2.21 -5.46
N ARG A 72 -17.35 2.63 -6.03
CA ARG A 72 -18.66 2.02 -5.78
C ARG A 72 -19.03 0.97 -6.83
N LYS A 73 -18.53 1.12 -8.07
CA LYS A 73 -19.00 0.35 -9.23
C LYS A 73 -17.94 -0.61 -9.78
N GLU A 74 -16.65 -0.23 -9.67
CA GLU A 74 -15.56 -0.89 -10.40
C GLU A 74 -14.51 -1.48 -9.46
N THR A 75 -14.94 -2.00 -8.31
CA THR A 75 -14.05 -2.49 -7.23
C THR A 75 -13.09 -3.59 -7.69
N GLU A 76 -13.49 -4.47 -8.61
CA GLU A 76 -12.62 -5.54 -9.13
C GLU A 76 -11.51 -4.98 -10.03
N LEU A 77 -11.78 -3.91 -10.78
CA LEU A 77 -10.76 -3.22 -11.56
C LEU A 77 -9.77 -2.47 -10.65
N ILE A 78 -10.28 -1.83 -9.59
CA ILE A 78 -9.43 -1.22 -8.56
C ILE A 78 -8.48 -2.27 -7.98
N LYS A 79 -8.97 -3.40 -7.47
CA LYS A 79 -8.17 -4.46 -6.84
C LYS A 79 -7.05 -4.99 -7.74
N ARG A 80 -7.24 -5.02 -9.05
CA ARG A 80 -6.21 -5.44 -10.01
C ARG A 80 -5.11 -4.41 -10.23
N ASN A 81 -5.39 -3.13 -9.93
CA ASN A 81 -4.48 -2.02 -10.17
C ASN A 81 -3.81 -1.50 -8.89
N ILE A 82 -4.15 -2.06 -7.73
CA ILE A 82 -3.59 -1.64 -6.45
C ILE A 82 -2.81 -2.76 -5.75
N GLY A 83 -1.81 -2.36 -4.97
CA GLY A 83 -1.23 -3.16 -3.90
C GLY A 83 -1.77 -2.70 -2.55
N TYR A 84 -1.83 -3.60 -1.57
CA TYR A 84 -2.28 -3.25 -0.23
C TYR A 84 -1.45 -3.95 0.83
N MET A 85 -0.92 -3.17 1.75
CA MET A 85 -0.23 -3.64 2.95
C MET A 85 -1.01 -3.16 4.17
N SER A 86 -1.66 -4.08 4.87
CA SER A 86 -2.40 -3.78 6.10
C SER A 86 -1.47 -3.63 7.30
N GLN A 87 -1.94 -2.99 8.35
CA GLN A 87 -1.22 -2.82 9.62
C GLN A 87 -0.76 -4.15 10.23
N LYS A 88 -1.58 -5.20 10.15
CA LYS A 88 -1.17 -6.57 10.43
C LYS A 88 -0.73 -7.19 9.11
N PHE A 89 0.57 -7.40 8.92
CA PHE A 89 1.11 -7.92 7.67
C PHE A 89 0.29 -9.12 7.19
N SER A 90 -0.21 -9.03 5.95
CA SER A 90 -1.08 -10.06 5.37
C SER A 90 -0.31 -11.32 4.94
N LEU A 91 0.94 -11.50 5.39
CA LEU A 91 1.75 -12.68 5.08
C LEU A 91 1.31 -13.90 5.87
N TYR A 92 1.46 -15.06 5.27
CA TYR A 92 1.17 -16.34 5.91
C TYR A 92 2.40 -16.83 6.68
N ASP A 93 2.35 -16.78 8.00
CA ASP A 93 3.46 -17.11 8.90
C ASP A 93 3.97 -18.57 8.75
N TYR A 94 3.10 -19.49 8.37
CA TYR A 94 3.43 -20.91 8.19
C TYR A 94 4.07 -21.24 6.83
N LEU A 95 3.93 -20.35 5.86
CA LEU A 95 4.57 -20.46 4.56
C LEU A 95 5.97 -19.86 4.59
N SER A 96 6.85 -20.38 3.74
CA SER A 96 8.18 -19.81 3.52
C SER A 96 8.10 -18.46 2.78
N VAL A 97 9.22 -17.76 2.71
CA VAL A 97 9.35 -16.51 1.95
C VAL A 97 8.95 -16.74 0.49
N GLU A 98 9.54 -17.75 -0.17
CA GLU A 98 9.27 -18.06 -1.58
C GLU A 98 7.81 -18.50 -1.81
N GLU A 99 7.21 -19.25 -0.88
CA GLU A 99 5.81 -19.66 -0.97
C GLU A 99 4.87 -18.48 -0.83
N ASN A 100 5.15 -17.52 0.06
CA ASN A 100 4.37 -16.28 0.16
C ASN A 100 4.45 -15.48 -1.15
N ILE A 101 5.65 -15.25 -1.69
CA ILE A 101 5.82 -14.52 -2.95
C ILE A 101 5.05 -15.23 -4.09
N PHE A 102 5.17 -16.56 -4.17
CA PHE A 102 4.48 -17.35 -5.19
C PHE A 102 2.96 -17.24 -5.06
N LEU A 103 2.43 -17.41 -3.84
CA LEU A 103 0.99 -17.33 -3.55
C LEU A 103 0.41 -15.98 -3.96
N TYR A 104 1.02 -14.87 -3.51
CA TYR A 104 0.55 -13.54 -3.87
C TYR A 104 0.68 -13.25 -5.36
N GLY A 105 1.77 -13.68 -5.99
CA GLY A 105 1.90 -13.59 -7.43
C GLY A 105 0.75 -14.29 -8.17
N ARG A 106 0.30 -15.45 -7.67
CA ARG A 106 -0.87 -16.17 -8.21
C ARG A 106 -2.19 -15.46 -7.93
N ILE A 107 -2.38 -14.92 -6.75
CA ILE A 107 -3.57 -14.13 -6.38
C ILE A 107 -3.73 -12.93 -7.32
N TYR A 108 -2.61 -12.25 -7.64
CA TYR A 108 -2.59 -11.13 -8.59
C TYR A 108 -2.61 -11.56 -10.07
N GLY A 109 -2.80 -12.86 -10.35
CA GLY A 109 -2.99 -13.38 -11.71
C GLY A 109 -1.72 -13.52 -12.55
N LEU A 110 -0.53 -13.44 -11.93
CA LEU A 110 0.72 -13.62 -12.65
C LEU A 110 0.93 -15.09 -13.05
N SER A 111 1.50 -15.32 -14.23
CA SER A 111 1.89 -16.64 -14.68
C SER A 111 3.09 -17.17 -13.87
N ARG A 112 3.21 -18.51 -13.75
CA ARG A 112 4.33 -19.16 -13.03
C ARG A 112 5.69 -18.68 -13.53
N ARG A 113 5.87 -18.52 -14.82
CA ARG A 113 7.11 -18.03 -15.43
C ARG A 113 7.47 -16.62 -14.98
N ILE A 114 6.49 -15.72 -14.96
CA ILE A 114 6.69 -14.32 -14.50
C ILE A 114 7.02 -14.30 -13.00
N ILE A 115 6.31 -15.10 -12.20
CA ILE A 115 6.56 -15.18 -10.75
C ILE A 115 8.00 -15.65 -10.49
N GLN A 116 8.45 -16.73 -11.13
CA GLN A 116 9.80 -17.24 -10.93
C GLN A 116 10.88 -16.21 -11.28
N SER A 117 10.79 -15.59 -12.47
CA SER A 117 11.76 -14.58 -12.90
C SER A 117 11.80 -13.35 -11.98
N ARG A 118 10.63 -12.88 -11.52
CA ARG A 118 10.57 -11.71 -10.61
C ARG A 118 10.99 -12.08 -9.19
N MET A 119 10.69 -13.29 -8.75
CA MET A 119 11.04 -13.76 -7.40
C MET A 119 12.55 -13.86 -7.21
N GLU A 120 13.27 -14.39 -8.17
CA GLU A 120 14.74 -14.47 -8.11
C GLU A 120 15.35 -13.07 -7.91
N ARG A 121 14.95 -12.12 -8.76
CA ARG A 121 15.39 -10.72 -8.63
C ARG A 121 15.02 -10.10 -7.29
N LEU A 122 13.79 -10.29 -6.84
CA LEU A 122 13.32 -9.75 -5.56
C LEU A 122 14.11 -10.32 -4.37
N LEU A 123 14.38 -11.62 -4.38
CA LEU A 123 15.17 -12.27 -3.32
C LEU A 123 16.60 -11.74 -3.26
N GLU A 124 17.21 -11.44 -4.41
CA GLU A 124 18.52 -10.79 -4.49
C GLU A 124 18.48 -9.35 -3.96
N GLU A 125 17.56 -8.53 -4.42
CA GLU A 125 17.39 -7.13 -4.01
C GLU A 125 17.14 -6.97 -2.50
N LEU A 126 16.39 -7.90 -1.92
CA LEU A 126 16.10 -7.91 -0.47
C LEU A 126 17.22 -8.57 0.36
N ASN A 127 18.20 -9.22 -0.28
CA ASN A 127 19.17 -10.12 0.36
C ASN A 127 18.47 -11.27 1.13
N PHE A 128 17.42 -11.88 0.54
CA PHE A 128 16.63 -12.96 1.13
C PHE A 128 16.90 -14.32 0.48
N TYR A 129 17.87 -14.41 -0.40
CA TYR A 129 18.13 -15.65 -1.16
C TYR A 129 18.39 -16.85 -0.25
N ASP A 130 19.21 -16.68 0.80
CA ASP A 130 19.51 -17.73 1.76
C ASP A 130 18.33 -18.05 2.69
N GLN A 131 17.45 -17.08 2.92
CA GLN A 131 16.27 -17.18 3.79
C GLN A 131 15.01 -17.59 3.03
N ARG A 132 15.06 -17.80 1.71
CA ARG A 132 13.87 -18.06 0.89
C ARG A 132 13.00 -19.22 1.35
N LYS A 133 13.62 -20.24 1.99
CA LYS A 133 12.93 -21.41 2.54
C LYS A 133 12.53 -21.28 4.00
N LEU A 134 12.92 -20.21 4.68
CA LEU A 134 12.50 -19.99 6.06
C LEU A 134 11.04 -19.61 6.12
N ARG A 135 10.35 -20.08 7.16
CA ARG A 135 8.96 -19.66 7.42
C ARG A 135 8.92 -18.18 7.78
N VAL A 136 7.96 -17.45 7.22
CA VAL A 136 7.80 -16.02 7.49
C VAL A 136 7.59 -15.74 8.97
N GLY A 137 6.91 -16.64 9.69
CA GLY A 137 6.71 -16.52 11.14
C GLY A 137 8.01 -16.40 11.94
N SER A 138 9.12 -16.98 11.47
CA SER A 138 10.43 -16.92 12.15
C SER A 138 11.27 -15.69 11.82
N LEU A 139 10.85 -14.87 10.86
CA LEU A 139 11.60 -13.69 10.46
C LEU A 139 11.47 -12.55 11.47
N PRO A 140 12.54 -11.75 11.67
CA PRO A 140 12.46 -10.50 12.41
C PRO A 140 11.42 -9.54 11.81
N LEU A 141 10.81 -8.70 12.63
CA LEU A 141 9.72 -7.80 12.23
C LEU A 141 10.08 -6.92 11.01
N GLY A 142 11.25 -6.31 11.00
CA GLY A 142 11.70 -5.48 9.87
C GLY A 142 11.86 -6.26 8.55
N TRP A 143 12.14 -7.57 8.62
CA TRP A 143 12.21 -8.42 7.43
C TRP A 143 10.81 -8.78 6.93
N LYS A 144 9.89 -9.13 7.85
CA LYS A 144 8.48 -9.33 7.50
C LYS A 144 7.89 -8.11 6.82
N GLN A 145 8.21 -6.93 7.32
CA GLN A 145 7.77 -5.65 6.78
C GLN A 145 8.28 -5.41 5.34
N LYS A 146 9.59 -5.62 5.12
CA LYS A 146 10.17 -5.52 3.77
C LYS A 146 9.49 -6.51 2.81
N LEU A 147 9.33 -7.75 3.22
CA LEU A 147 8.67 -8.78 2.42
C LEU A 147 7.21 -8.41 2.12
N ALA A 148 6.44 -7.95 3.11
CA ALA A 148 5.06 -7.56 2.95
C ALA A 148 4.89 -6.42 1.94
N PHE A 149 5.73 -5.40 2.02
CA PHE A 149 5.75 -4.31 1.05
C PHE A 149 6.08 -4.81 -0.36
N SER A 150 7.16 -5.60 -0.49
CA SER A 150 7.60 -6.12 -1.78
C SER A 150 6.57 -7.03 -2.43
N VAL A 151 5.86 -7.82 -1.63
CA VAL A 151 4.73 -8.65 -2.10
C VAL A 151 3.56 -7.77 -2.55
N ALA A 152 3.27 -6.68 -1.83
CA ALA A 152 2.18 -5.76 -2.20
C ALA A 152 2.42 -5.07 -3.56
N ILE A 153 3.68 -4.84 -3.94
CA ILE A 153 4.04 -4.23 -5.24
C ILE A 153 4.50 -5.25 -6.30
N PHE A 154 4.53 -6.54 -5.99
CA PHE A 154 5.12 -7.59 -6.83
C PHE A 154 4.49 -7.71 -8.22
N HIS A 155 3.20 -7.43 -8.34
CA HIS A 155 2.47 -7.43 -9.61
C HIS A 155 2.60 -6.11 -10.39
N ARG A 156 3.35 -5.12 -9.86
CA ARG A 156 3.53 -3.77 -10.42
C ARG A 156 2.20 -3.00 -10.51
N PRO A 157 1.56 -2.74 -9.38
CA PRO A 157 0.33 -1.95 -9.35
C PRO A 157 0.60 -0.49 -9.73
N LYS A 158 -0.45 0.23 -10.11
CA LYS A 158 -0.38 1.69 -10.31
C LYS A 158 -0.27 2.43 -8.97
N ILE A 159 -0.91 1.90 -7.94
CA ILE A 159 -1.01 2.52 -6.62
C ILE A 159 -0.75 1.45 -5.55
N VAL A 160 -0.02 1.79 -4.50
CA VAL A 160 0.08 0.96 -3.29
C VAL A 160 -0.47 1.70 -2.09
N PHE A 161 -1.34 1.04 -1.34
CA PHE A 161 -1.89 1.52 -0.06
C PHE A 161 -1.14 0.87 1.09
N LEU A 162 -0.64 1.69 2.02
CA LEU A 162 0.12 1.26 3.19
C LEU A 162 -0.58 1.75 4.45
N ASP A 163 -1.13 0.84 5.25
CA ASP A 163 -1.84 1.17 6.48
C ASP A 163 -0.91 1.03 7.68
N GLU A 164 -0.38 2.16 8.18
CA GLU A 164 0.59 2.25 9.27
C GLU A 164 1.79 1.27 9.14
N PRO A 165 2.49 1.28 8.00
CA PRO A 165 3.44 0.22 7.65
C PRO A 165 4.65 0.14 8.55
N THR A 166 4.97 1.18 9.32
CA THR A 166 6.14 1.25 10.21
C THR A 166 5.81 1.21 11.69
N GLY A 167 4.59 0.79 12.03
CA GLY A 167 4.17 0.61 13.42
C GLY A 167 5.02 -0.45 14.14
N GLY A 168 5.56 -0.09 15.33
CA GLY A 168 6.29 -1.03 16.16
C GLY A 168 7.73 -1.39 15.72
N VAL A 169 8.27 -0.76 14.69
CA VAL A 169 9.67 -0.96 14.26
C VAL A 169 10.60 0.11 14.81
N ASP A 170 11.87 -0.28 15.01
CA ASP A 170 12.92 0.61 15.41
C ASP A 170 13.22 1.70 14.35
N PRO A 171 13.85 2.84 14.76
CA PRO A 171 14.11 3.96 13.83
C PRO A 171 14.98 3.59 12.62
N VAL A 172 15.92 2.65 12.77
CA VAL A 172 16.82 2.25 11.67
C VAL A 172 16.05 1.43 10.63
N ALA A 173 15.26 0.45 11.08
CA ALA A 173 14.40 -0.34 10.19
C ALA A 173 13.35 0.54 9.51
N ARG A 174 12.80 1.54 10.22
CA ARG A 174 11.87 2.52 9.66
C ARG A 174 12.50 3.31 8.51
N ARG A 175 13.70 3.85 8.68
CA ARG A 175 14.41 4.59 7.63
C ARG A 175 14.61 3.72 6.38
N ARG A 176 15.10 2.50 6.55
CA ARG A 176 15.28 1.54 5.44
C ARG A 176 13.99 1.19 4.72
N PHE A 177 12.88 1.16 5.45
CA PHE A 177 11.57 0.92 4.84
C PHE A 177 11.10 2.11 3.99
N TRP A 178 11.37 3.34 4.43
CA TRP A 178 11.09 4.54 3.64
C TRP A 178 11.92 4.60 2.35
N GLU A 179 13.15 4.12 2.37
CA GLU A 179 13.96 3.97 1.15
C GLU A 179 13.27 3.07 0.09
N LEU A 180 12.63 1.98 0.54
CA LEU A 180 11.83 1.13 -0.37
C LEU A 180 10.63 1.88 -0.94
N ILE A 181 9.95 2.69 -0.13
CA ILE A 181 8.82 3.52 -0.58
C ILE A 181 9.29 4.53 -1.64
N TYR A 182 10.41 5.21 -1.40
CA TYR A 182 10.97 6.17 -2.36
C TYR A 182 11.36 5.52 -3.69
N ASN A 183 11.98 4.35 -3.63
CA ASN A 183 12.34 3.60 -4.83
C ASN A 183 11.10 3.19 -5.63
N ALA A 184 10.05 2.72 -4.98
CA ALA A 184 8.79 2.38 -5.65
C ALA A 184 8.13 3.60 -6.32
N ALA A 185 8.15 4.76 -5.65
CA ALA A 185 7.63 6.01 -6.21
C ALA A 185 8.47 6.49 -7.40
N ALA A 186 9.80 6.37 -7.32
CA ALA A 186 10.71 6.68 -8.42
C ALA A 186 10.49 5.78 -9.64
N GLU A 187 10.00 4.55 -9.44
CA GLU A 187 9.57 3.63 -10.50
C GLU A 187 8.17 3.95 -11.05
N GLY A 188 7.51 5.00 -10.55
CA GLY A 188 6.21 5.46 -11.01
C GLY A 188 5.00 4.87 -10.27
N ILE A 189 5.20 4.13 -9.17
CA ILE A 189 4.11 3.64 -8.33
C ILE A 189 3.65 4.78 -7.41
N THR A 190 2.38 5.13 -7.46
CA THR A 190 1.78 6.08 -6.49
C THR A 190 1.67 5.42 -5.12
N VAL A 191 2.10 6.10 -4.07
CA VAL A 191 2.08 5.55 -2.71
C VAL A 191 1.11 6.34 -1.83
N PHE A 192 0.09 5.68 -1.32
CA PHE A 192 -0.80 6.22 -0.29
C PHE A 192 -0.46 5.60 1.05
N VAL A 193 0.07 6.38 1.98
CA VAL A 193 0.52 5.87 3.28
C VAL A 193 -0.20 6.54 4.44
N THR A 194 -0.81 5.76 5.33
CA THR A 194 -1.29 6.28 6.62
C THR A 194 -0.20 6.17 7.67
N THR A 195 -0.03 7.21 8.44
CA THR A 195 0.90 7.22 9.57
C THR A 195 0.44 8.21 10.64
N HIS A 196 0.86 7.97 11.88
CA HIS A 196 0.75 8.93 12.96
C HIS A 196 2.11 9.57 13.29
N TYR A 197 3.17 9.22 12.57
CA TYR A 197 4.52 9.77 12.70
C TYR A 197 4.75 10.86 11.67
N MET A 198 4.84 12.12 12.09
CA MET A 198 5.13 13.26 11.18
C MET A 198 6.56 13.24 10.66
N ASP A 199 7.51 12.75 11.46
CA ASP A 199 8.95 12.78 11.11
C ASP A 199 9.29 12.02 9.82
N CYS A 200 8.45 11.08 9.42
CA CYS A 200 8.68 10.29 8.21
C CYS A 200 8.39 11.04 6.92
N LEU A 201 7.55 12.07 6.95
CA LEU A 201 7.14 12.84 5.76
C LEU A 201 8.00 14.10 5.55
N LEU A 202 8.71 14.57 6.59
CA LEU A 202 9.57 15.75 6.51
C LEU A 202 10.80 15.55 5.61
N TYR A 203 11.15 14.29 5.32
CA TYR A 203 12.25 13.97 4.38
C TYR A 203 11.79 13.93 2.91
N THR A 204 10.53 14.16 2.60
CA THR A 204 9.94 13.97 1.26
C THR A 204 9.48 15.24 0.56
N SER A 205 9.43 16.38 1.23
CA SER A 205 9.11 17.62 0.55
C SER A 205 10.33 18.10 -0.25
N PRO A 206 10.27 18.12 -1.60
CA PRO A 206 11.10 19.08 -2.32
C PRO A 206 10.72 20.44 -1.73
N SER A 207 11.75 21.24 -1.40
CA SER A 207 11.59 22.62 -0.96
C SER A 207 10.51 23.31 -1.81
N PRO A 208 9.62 24.12 -1.20
CA PRO A 208 8.69 24.92 -1.99
C PRO A 208 9.51 25.65 -3.05
N ARG A 209 9.10 25.54 -4.29
CA ARG A 209 9.72 26.30 -5.37
C ARG A 209 9.53 27.78 -5.06
N ASP A 210 10.64 28.46 -4.84
CA ASP A 210 10.70 29.90 -4.92
C ASP A 210 10.28 30.40 -6.30
#